data_7cd660914c63db352e8aab9649b702b8
#
_entry.id   7cd660914c63db352e8aab9649b702b8
#
_cell.length_a   1.000
_cell.length_b   1.000
_cell.length_c   1.000
_cell.angle_alpha   90.00
_cell.angle_beta   90.00
_cell.angle_gamma   90.00
#
_symmetry.space_group_name_H-M   'P 1'
#
loop_
_entity.id
_entity.type
_entity.pdbx_description
1 polymer ?
#
loop_
_entity_poly.entity_id
_entity_poly.type
_entity_poly.pdbx_seq_one_letter_code
_entity_poly.pdbx_strand_id
1 'polypeptide(L)'
;NDPTKKQQITDALLAAFGRENDSSAIVNGNLRLKQVSIDGLAEPVDIDITFAQKTNKVQYPTDAALADRLTNIKNQSETKYQQVLANIIYAKQFLKAAGAYKPRRSPGTKGIGGLGGVGIENWVLQHGGSFKQAARDFLTVADSCSSFEDFCAHYPVWDYGENHKGIRSKPHDNFVADNMNPEGYERMKEALRAVVN
;
A
#
# COMPACT_ATOMS: atom_id res chain seq x y z
N ASN A 1 -15.09 -22.22 2.87
CA ASN A 1 -15.35 -21.58 1.58
C ASN A 1 -16.65 -22.16 1.03
N ASP A 2 -17.70 -21.39 1.00
CA ASP A 2 -18.93 -21.75 0.34
C ASP A 2 -18.95 -21.02 -1.01
N PRO A 3 -18.62 -21.71 -2.12
CA PRO A 3 -18.58 -21.10 -3.46
C PRO A 3 -19.92 -20.49 -3.85
N THR A 4 -21.01 -21.07 -3.39
CA THR A 4 -22.37 -20.61 -3.67
C THR A 4 -22.66 -19.25 -3.07
N LYS A 5 -22.26 -19.03 -1.79
CA LYS A 5 -22.42 -17.74 -1.14
C LYS A 5 -21.57 -16.65 -1.79
N LYS A 6 -20.33 -17.00 -2.18
CA LYS A 6 -19.46 -16.06 -2.87
C LYS A 6 -20.08 -15.63 -4.20
N GLN A 7 -20.60 -16.57 -4.98
CA GLN A 7 -21.27 -16.28 -6.24
C GLN A 7 -22.50 -15.39 -6.01
N GLN A 8 -23.36 -15.73 -5.06
CA GLN A 8 -24.54 -14.94 -4.72
C GLN A 8 -24.19 -13.49 -4.37
N ILE A 9 -23.12 -13.27 -3.56
CA ILE A 9 -22.67 -11.92 -3.23
C ILE A 9 -22.13 -11.20 -4.47
N THR A 10 -21.38 -11.89 -5.31
CA THR A 10 -20.85 -11.32 -6.56
C THR A 10 -21.99 -10.88 -7.47
N ASP A 11 -22.97 -11.73 -7.67
CA ASP A 11 -24.14 -11.45 -8.54
C ASP A 11 -24.96 -10.27 -7.98
N ALA A 12 -25.17 -10.22 -6.67
CA ALA A 12 -25.88 -9.12 -6.03
C ALA A 12 -25.11 -7.78 -6.15
N LEU A 13 -23.78 -7.82 -6.04
CA LEU A 13 -22.95 -6.62 -6.24
C LEU A 13 -22.96 -6.18 -7.70
N LEU A 14 -22.82 -7.10 -8.65
CA LEU A 14 -22.90 -6.78 -10.08
C LEU A 14 -24.27 -6.15 -10.41
N ALA A 15 -25.35 -6.70 -9.90
CA ALA A 15 -26.69 -6.16 -10.08
C ALA A 15 -26.83 -4.75 -9.48
N ALA A 16 -26.30 -4.54 -8.27
CA ALA A 16 -26.33 -3.24 -7.60
C ALA A 16 -25.58 -2.13 -8.38
N PHE A 17 -24.59 -2.51 -9.19
CA PHE A 17 -23.86 -1.60 -10.06
C PHE A 17 -24.35 -1.60 -11.53
N GLY A 18 -25.48 -2.25 -11.81
CA GLY A 18 -26.03 -2.34 -13.18
C GLY A 18 -25.14 -3.09 -14.18
N ARG A 19 -24.40 -4.08 -13.67
CA ARG A 19 -23.43 -4.88 -14.44
C ARG A 19 -23.74 -6.37 -14.39
N GLU A 20 -25.00 -6.72 -14.40
CA GLU A 20 -25.44 -8.11 -14.46
C GLU A 20 -24.77 -8.82 -15.65
N ASN A 21 -24.23 -10.00 -15.40
CA ASN A 21 -23.54 -10.82 -16.39
C ASN A 21 -22.20 -10.28 -16.92
N ASP A 22 -21.60 -9.28 -16.28
CA ASP A 22 -20.25 -8.81 -16.62
C ASP A 22 -19.18 -9.77 -16.08
N SER A 23 -18.89 -10.84 -16.82
CA SER A 23 -17.84 -11.80 -16.45
C SER A 23 -16.43 -11.18 -16.45
N SER A 24 -16.22 -10.07 -17.16
CA SER A 24 -14.93 -9.38 -17.18
C SER A 24 -14.62 -8.66 -15.87
N ALA A 25 -15.65 -8.41 -15.05
CA ALA A 25 -15.50 -7.85 -13.72
C ALA A 25 -14.95 -8.86 -12.70
N ILE A 26 -14.86 -10.15 -13.03
CA ILE A 26 -14.35 -11.18 -12.14
C ILE A 26 -12.89 -11.49 -12.48
N VAL A 27 -11.95 -11.03 -11.65
CA VAL A 27 -10.51 -11.22 -11.85
C VAL A 27 -9.93 -12.00 -10.68
N ASN A 28 -9.38 -13.18 -10.96
CA ASN A 28 -8.80 -14.07 -9.95
C ASN A 28 -9.78 -14.36 -8.78
N GLY A 29 -11.06 -14.46 -9.08
CA GLY A 29 -12.10 -14.71 -8.09
C GLY A 29 -12.43 -13.51 -7.18
N ASN A 30 -11.98 -12.31 -7.48
CA ASN A 30 -12.37 -11.06 -6.85
C ASN A 30 -13.16 -10.21 -7.85
N LEU A 31 -13.97 -9.28 -7.34
CA LEU A 31 -14.75 -8.40 -8.19
C LEU A 31 -13.99 -7.10 -8.42
N ARG A 32 -13.75 -6.76 -9.68
CA ARG A 32 -13.12 -5.51 -10.10
C ARG A 32 -14.08 -4.73 -11.01
N LEU A 33 -14.65 -3.68 -10.48
CA LEU A 33 -15.55 -2.77 -11.20
C LEU A 33 -14.74 -1.56 -11.67
N LYS A 34 -14.73 -1.31 -12.97
CA LYS A 34 -14.04 -0.15 -13.54
C LYS A 34 -15.03 0.95 -13.86
N GLN A 35 -14.57 2.20 -13.74
CA GLN A 35 -15.32 3.40 -14.14
C GLN A 35 -16.71 3.44 -13.51
N VAL A 36 -16.79 3.22 -12.21
CA VAL A 36 -18.04 3.31 -11.44
C VAL A 36 -18.30 4.76 -11.09
N SER A 37 -19.45 5.27 -11.52
CA SER A 37 -19.93 6.58 -11.08
C SER A 37 -20.53 6.44 -9.68
N ILE A 38 -20.10 7.29 -8.76
CA ILE A 38 -20.62 7.35 -7.39
C ILE A 38 -21.14 8.77 -7.15
N ASP A 39 -22.34 8.88 -6.61
CA ASP A 39 -22.95 10.15 -6.29
C ASP A 39 -22.04 10.97 -5.35
N GLY A 40 -21.79 12.22 -5.72
CA GLY A 40 -20.91 13.11 -4.98
C GLY A 40 -19.44 13.05 -5.37
N LEU A 41 -19.02 12.15 -6.28
CA LEU A 41 -17.70 12.16 -6.89
C LEU A 41 -17.74 12.76 -8.30
N ALA A 42 -16.80 13.65 -8.61
CA ALA A 42 -16.70 14.31 -9.93
C ALA A 42 -16.27 13.34 -11.04
N GLU A 43 -15.47 12.33 -10.70
CA GLU A 43 -14.89 11.39 -11.64
C GLU A 43 -15.26 9.95 -11.28
N PRO A 44 -15.47 9.07 -12.28
CA PRO A 44 -15.67 7.65 -12.05
C PRO A 44 -14.45 7.02 -11.37
N VAL A 45 -14.68 6.02 -10.54
CA VAL A 45 -13.64 5.32 -9.81
C VAL A 45 -13.61 3.83 -10.14
N ASP A 46 -12.43 3.22 -10.02
CA ASP A 46 -12.28 1.77 -10.08
C ASP A 46 -12.43 1.20 -8.66
N ILE A 47 -13.25 0.16 -8.51
CA ILE A 47 -13.53 -0.49 -7.23
C ILE A 47 -13.07 -1.95 -7.29
N ASP A 48 -12.13 -2.32 -6.42
CA ASP A 48 -11.71 -3.70 -6.22
C ASP A 48 -12.33 -4.26 -4.93
N ILE A 49 -13.12 -5.32 -5.04
CA ILE A 49 -13.75 -6.00 -3.91
C ILE A 49 -13.13 -7.39 -3.77
N THR A 50 -12.44 -7.61 -2.67
CA THR A 50 -11.81 -8.87 -2.33
C THR A 50 -12.64 -9.63 -1.31
N PHE A 51 -12.93 -10.90 -1.61
CA PHE A 51 -13.64 -11.78 -0.70
C PHE A 51 -12.67 -12.47 0.23
N ALA A 52 -12.81 -12.23 1.52
CA ALA A 52 -12.05 -12.93 2.56
C ALA A 52 -12.96 -13.84 3.39
N GLN A 53 -12.43 -14.99 3.78
CA GLN A 53 -13.13 -15.86 4.71
C GLN A 53 -13.05 -15.26 6.12
N LYS A 54 -14.18 -15.18 6.81
CA LYS A 54 -14.17 -14.82 8.24
C LYS A 54 -13.48 -15.95 9.01
N THR A 55 -12.28 -15.69 9.44
CA THR A 55 -11.50 -16.61 10.30
C THR A 55 -11.26 -15.94 11.65
N ASN A 56 -11.02 -16.73 12.68
CA ASN A 56 -10.60 -16.20 13.98
C ASN A 56 -9.15 -15.70 13.96
N LYS A 57 -8.44 -15.88 12.83
CA LYS A 57 -7.10 -15.36 12.59
C LYS A 57 -7.19 -14.20 11.61
N VAL A 58 -6.50 -13.13 11.91
CA VAL A 58 -6.34 -12.00 10.98
C VAL A 58 -5.59 -12.53 9.77
N GLN A 59 -6.28 -12.61 8.63
CA GLN A 59 -5.71 -13.19 7.41
C GLN A 59 -4.78 -12.20 6.70
N TYR A 60 -5.00 -10.90 6.94
CA TYR A 60 -4.19 -9.80 6.41
C TYR A 60 -3.83 -8.85 7.56
N PRO A 61 -2.86 -9.25 8.39
CA PRO A 61 -2.49 -8.47 9.59
C PRO A 61 -2.05 -7.04 9.28
N THR A 62 -1.48 -6.82 8.11
CA THR A 62 -1.05 -5.50 7.64
C THR A 62 -2.22 -4.54 7.51
N ASP A 63 -3.29 -4.98 6.84
CA ASP A 63 -4.47 -4.13 6.61
C ASP A 63 -5.17 -3.79 7.92
N ALA A 64 -5.25 -4.76 8.85
CA ALA A 64 -5.83 -4.53 10.16
C ALA A 64 -5.00 -3.54 11.00
N ALA A 65 -3.68 -3.74 11.05
CA ALA A 65 -2.78 -2.85 11.79
C ALA A 65 -2.79 -1.43 11.23
N LEU A 66 -2.85 -1.29 9.90
CA LEU A 66 -2.96 0.00 9.24
C LEU A 66 -4.29 0.69 9.56
N ALA A 67 -5.40 -0.05 9.47
CA ALA A 67 -6.73 0.45 9.80
C ALA A 67 -6.83 0.90 11.27
N ASP A 68 -6.26 0.13 12.20
CA ASP A 68 -6.24 0.48 13.62
C ASP A 68 -5.43 1.76 13.87
N ARG A 69 -4.26 1.91 13.23
CA ARG A 69 -3.44 3.13 13.35
C ARG A 69 -4.17 4.35 12.81
N LEU A 70 -4.78 4.26 11.64
CA LEU A 70 -5.56 5.35 11.06
C LEU A 70 -6.79 5.69 11.90
N THR A 71 -7.50 4.69 12.41
CA THR A 71 -8.63 4.87 13.30
C THR A 71 -8.21 5.57 14.60
N ASN A 72 -7.10 5.20 15.19
CA ASN A 72 -6.56 5.85 16.38
C ASN A 72 -6.21 7.32 16.13
N ILE A 73 -5.61 7.63 14.98
CA ILE A 73 -5.33 9.02 14.60
C ILE A 73 -6.64 9.81 14.43
N LYS A 74 -7.63 9.23 13.76
CA LYS A 74 -8.95 9.84 13.55
C LYS A 74 -9.65 10.14 14.87
N ASN A 75 -9.64 9.19 15.79
CA ASN A 75 -10.26 9.34 17.12
C ASN A 75 -9.59 10.45 17.95
N GLN A 76 -8.31 10.69 17.74
CA GLN A 76 -7.58 11.78 18.41
C GLN A 76 -7.81 13.13 17.74
N SER A 77 -7.84 13.19 16.43
CA SER A 77 -7.99 14.42 15.65
C SER A 77 -8.39 14.13 14.20
N GLU A 78 -9.59 14.54 13.82
CA GLU A 78 -10.04 14.46 12.43
C GLU A 78 -9.12 15.26 11.49
N THR A 79 -8.71 16.46 11.91
CA THR A 79 -7.81 17.30 11.10
C THR A 79 -6.47 16.61 10.84
N LYS A 80 -5.88 15.99 11.87
CA LYS A 80 -4.64 15.23 11.72
C LYS A 80 -4.83 14.02 10.82
N TYR A 81 -5.95 13.32 10.95
CA TYR A 81 -6.29 12.19 10.10
C TYR A 81 -6.34 12.61 8.63
N GLN A 82 -7.02 13.69 8.29
CA GLN A 82 -7.11 14.19 6.92
C GLN A 82 -5.72 14.60 6.38
N GLN A 83 -4.88 15.24 7.20
CA GLN A 83 -3.51 15.58 6.82
C GLN A 83 -2.67 14.33 6.53
N VAL A 84 -2.78 13.30 7.36
CA VAL A 84 -2.06 12.03 7.16
C VAL A 84 -2.51 11.36 5.87
N LEU A 85 -3.81 11.28 5.61
CA LEU A 85 -4.34 10.72 4.36
C LEU A 85 -3.83 11.49 3.13
N ALA A 86 -3.87 12.82 3.18
CA ALA A 86 -3.35 13.65 2.11
C ALA A 86 -1.85 13.40 1.84
N ASN A 87 -1.03 13.27 2.90
CA ASN A 87 0.38 12.94 2.76
C ASN A 87 0.61 11.54 2.16
N ILE A 88 -0.18 10.55 2.55
CA ILE A 88 -0.11 9.19 1.99
C ILE A 88 -0.47 9.21 0.51
N ILE A 89 -1.57 9.86 0.13
CA ILE A 89 -2.01 9.96 -1.26
C ILE A 89 -0.94 10.68 -2.10
N TYR A 90 -0.45 11.80 -1.60
CA TYR A 90 0.61 12.56 -2.27
C TYR A 90 1.89 11.73 -2.44
N ALA A 91 2.33 11.03 -1.41
CA ALA A 91 3.49 10.14 -1.47
C ALA A 91 3.32 9.06 -2.56
N LYS A 92 2.13 8.43 -2.63
CA LYS A 92 1.84 7.42 -3.65
C LYS A 92 1.89 8.00 -5.07
N GLN A 93 1.27 9.15 -5.28
CA GLN A 93 1.26 9.84 -6.58
C GLN A 93 2.66 10.28 -6.99
N PHE A 94 3.40 10.86 -6.05
CA PHE A 94 4.78 11.32 -6.27
C PHE A 94 5.70 10.15 -6.66
N LEU A 95 5.73 9.09 -5.87
CA LEU A 95 6.56 7.93 -6.16
C LEU A 95 6.13 7.19 -7.43
N LYS A 96 4.84 7.22 -7.76
CA LYS A 96 4.34 6.69 -9.03
C LYS A 96 4.86 7.51 -10.22
N ALA A 97 4.81 8.83 -10.14
CA ALA A 97 5.34 9.73 -11.17
C ALA A 97 6.86 9.59 -11.32
N ALA A 98 7.58 9.38 -10.21
CA ALA A 98 9.02 9.15 -10.20
C ALA A 98 9.45 7.75 -10.69
N GLY A 99 8.51 6.84 -10.98
CA GLY A 99 8.82 5.46 -11.35
C GLY A 99 9.39 4.62 -10.20
N ALA A 100 9.27 5.11 -8.96
CA ALA A 100 9.70 4.41 -7.73
C ALA A 100 8.55 3.71 -6.99
N TYR A 101 7.34 3.75 -7.53
CA TYR A 101 6.19 3.00 -7.05
C TYR A 101 6.05 1.71 -7.87
N LYS A 102 6.03 0.58 -7.18
CA LYS A 102 5.66 -0.67 -7.85
C LYS A 102 4.93 -1.61 -6.90
N PRO A 103 3.71 -2.01 -7.25
CA PRO A 103 3.00 -3.03 -6.51
C PRO A 103 3.77 -4.35 -6.61
N ARG A 104 3.48 -5.25 -5.66
CA ARG A 104 4.07 -6.58 -5.53
C ARG A 104 4.30 -7.26 -6.89
N ARG A 105 5.50 -7.76 -7.11
CA ARG A 105 5.83 -8.50 -8.33
C ARG A 105 5.32 -9.93 -8.27
N SER A 106 4.87 -10.41 -9.41
CA SER A 106 4.80 -11.85 -9.63
C SER A 106 6.23 -12.42 -9.67
N PRO A 107 6.48 -13.60 -9.08
CA PRO A 107 7.77 -14.26 -9.17
C PRO A 107 8.25 -14.31 -10.63
N GLY A 108 9.52 -13.95 -10.89
CA GLY A 108 10.13 -14.00 -12.23
C GLY A 108 9.97 -12.74 -13.09
N THR A 109 9.22 -11.71 -12.65
CA THR A 109 9.17 -10.44 -13.40
C THR A 109 10.44 -9.62 -13.22
N LYS A 110 11.15 -9.36 -14.32
CA LYS A 110 12.27 -8.41 -14.36
C LYS A 110 11.72 -6.98 -14.42
N GLY A 111 12.39 -6.02 -13.81
CA GLY A 111 12.05 -4.60 -13.90
C GLY A 111 12.29 -3.87 -12.58
N ILE A 112 12.05 -2.57 -12.57
CA ILE A 112 12.26 -1.69 -11.41
C ILE A 112 11.35 -2.11 -10.26
N GLY A 113 11.92 -2.35 -9.09
CA GLY A 113 11.22 -2.59 -7.84
C GLY A 113 11.17 -1.31 -7.04
N GLY A 114 9.97 -0.89 -6.65
CA GLY A 114 9.77 0.28 -5.79
C GLY A 114 8.91 -0.07 -4.58
N LEU A 115 8.53 0.94 -3.79
CA LEU A 115 7.60 0.75 -2.69
C LEU A 115 6.20 0.39 -3.20
N GLY A 116 5.58 -0.62 -2.60
CA GLY A 116 4.17 -0.94 -2.79
C GLY A 116 3.25 0.01 -1.99
N GLY A 117 1.94 -0.01 -2.28
CA GLY A 117 0.97 0.88 -1.65
C GLY A 117 0.98 0.84 -0.13
N VAL A 118 0.90 -0.36 0.44
CA VAL A 118 0.95 -0.56 1.91
C VAL A 118 2.30 -0.14 2.49
N GLY A 119 3.39 -0.39 1.77
CA GLY A 119 4.71 0.04 2.18
C GLY A 119 4.82 1.55 2.31
N ILE A 120 4.27 2.32 1.36
CA ILE A 120 4.24 3.78 1.42
C ILE A 120 3.38 4.27 2.60
N GLU A 121 2.23 3.65 2.84
CA GLU A 121 1.36 3.98 3.95
C GLU A 121 2.08 3.81 5.29
N ASN A 122 2.70 2.65 5.51
CA ASN A 122 3.48 2.39 6.70
C ASN A 122 4.69 3.32 6.83
N TRP A 123 5.39 3.57 5.74
CA TRP A 123 6.53 4.49 5.71
C TRP A 123 6.14 5.90 6.16
N VAL A 124 5.07 6.46 5.58
CA VAL A 124 4.58 7.79 5.98
C VAL A 124 4.12 7.79 7.44
N LEU A 125 3.40 6.76 7.88
CA LEU A 125 2.90 6.65 9.25
C LEU A 125 4.03 6.50 10.28
N GLN A 126 5.11 5.79 9.98
CA GLN A 126 6.28 5.67 10.85
C GLN A 126 6.96 7.03 11.11
N HIS A 127 6.79 7.97 10.17
CA HIS A 127 7.32 9.32 10.26
C HIS A 127 6.25 10.36 10.67
N GLY A 128 5.35 9.95 11.58
CA GLY A 128 4.32 10.83 12.16
C GLY A 128 3.23 11.26 11.17
N GLY A 129 3.08 10.57 10.04
CA GLY A 129 2.13 10.90 8.99
C GLY A 129 2.61 12.02 8.06
N SER A 130 3.90 12.35 8.08
CA SER A 130 4.51 13.41 7.24
C SER A 130 5.36 12.80 6.13
N PHE A 131 4.94 12.97 4.88
CA PHE A 131 5.76 12.55 3.74
C PHE A 131 7.08 13.31 3.66
N LYS A 132 7.09 14.59 3.96
CA LYS A 132 8.33 15.40 3.94
C LYS A 132 9.33 14.93 4.99
N GLN A 133 8.86 14.53 6.18
CA GLN A 133 9.74 13.98 7.22
C GLN A 133 10.26 12.60 6.80
N ALA A 134 9.38 11.73 6.27
CA ALA A 134 9.78 10.44 5.76
C ALA A 134 10.86 10.55 4.65
N ALA A 135 10.71 11.52 3.74
CA ALA A 135 11.68 11.80 2.70
C ALA A 135 13.04 12.26 3.26
N ARG A 136 13.03 13.14 4.26
CA ARG A 136 14.27 13.61 4.93
C ARG A 136 15.01 12.47 5.62
N ASP A 137 14.29 11.67 6.40
CA ASP A 137 14.89 10.58 7.15
C ASP A 137 15.43 9.50 6.21
N PHE A 138 14.70 9.20 5.14
CA PHE A 138 15.18 8.32 4.07
C PHE A 138 16.51 8.81 3.49
N LEU A 139 16.58 10.07 3.06
CA LEU A 139 17.79 10.64 2.46
C LEU A 139 18.95 10.72 3.46
N THR A 140 18.69 11.07 4.71
CA THR A 140 19.71 11.10 5.75
C THR A 140 20.40 9.75 5.90
N VAL A 141 19.64 8.67 5.94
CA VAL A 141 20.21 7.32 6.02
C VAL A 141 20.84 6.91 4.69
N ALA A 142 20.16 7.16 3.58
CA ALA A 142 20.66 6.80 2.24
C ALA A 142 21.99 7.47 1.90
N ASP A 143 22.20 8.70 2.33
CA ASP A 143 23.45 9.44 2.09
C ASP A 143 24.58 8.99 3.02
N SER A 144 24.28 8.27 4.11
CA SER A 144 25.27 7.68 5.02
C SER A 144 25.65 6.25 4.66
N CYS A 145 24.87 5.59 3.79
CA CYS A 145 25.08 4.20 3.41
C CYS A 145 25.91 4.07 2.13
N SER A 146 26.75 3.03 2.10
CA SER A 146 27.64 2.76 0.97
C SER A 146 26.97 1.98 -0.17
N SER A 147 25.88 1.29 0.12
CA SER A 147 25.15 0.45 -0.84
C SER A 147 23.66 0.35 -0.50
N PHE A 148 22.87 -0.22 -1.41
CA PHE A 148 21.48 -0.53 -1.15
C PHE A 148 21.32 -1.57 -0.03
N GLU A 149 22.18 -2.56 0.04
CA GLU A 149 22.19 -3.59 1.10
C GLU A 149 22.48 -2.96 2.46
N ASP A 150 23.44 -2.04 2.51
CA ASP A 150 23.78 -1.28 3.71
C ASP A 150 22.59 -0.41 4.15
N PHE A 151 21.95 0.27 3.21
CA PHE A 151 20.71 1.02 3.49
C PHE A 151 19.60 0.11 4.04
N CYS A 152 19.39 -1.07 3.46
CA CYS A 152 18.39 -2.03 3.94
C CYS A 152 18.64 -2.48 5.38
N ALA A 153 19.89 -2.56 5.80
CA ALA A 153 20.24 -2.93 7.16
C ALA A 153 19.93 -1.81 8.19
N HIS A 154 20.00 -0.55 7.77
CA HIS A 154 19.89 0.61 8.66
C HIS A 154 18.55 1.35 8.61
N TYR A 155 17.74 1.10 7.55
CA TYR A 155 16.46 1.78 7.34
C TYR A 155 15.30 0.80 7.22
N PRO A 156 14.85 0.20 8.33
CA PRO A 156 13.72 -0.73 8.28
C PRO A 156 12.42 0.05 8.08
N VAL A 157 11.72 -0.22 6.99
CA VAL A 157 10.32 0.16 6.83
C VAL A 157 9.47 -1.08 6.98
N TRP A 158 8.60 -1.09 7.97
CA TRP A 158 7.82 -2.27 8.33
C TRP A 158 6.62 -2.44 7.41
N ASP A 159 6.58 -3.53 6.69
CA ASP A 159 5.47 -3.84 5.77
C ASP A 159 4.19 -4.21 6.52
N TYR A 160 4.31 -4.70 7.76
CA TYR A 160 3.21 -5.22 8.57
C TYR A 160 2.94 -4.46 9.88
N GLY A 161 3.51 -3.29 10.08
CA GLY A 161 3.45 -2.61 11.37
C GLY A 161 4.29 -3.30 12.46
N GLU A 162 4.59 -2.59 13.52
CA GLU A 162 5.54 -3.00 14.55
C GLU A 162 5.16 -4.26 15.33
N ASN A 163 3.89 -4.64 15.34
CA ASN A 163 3.36 -5.71 16.19
C ASN A 163 3.29 -7.09 15.52
N HIS A 164 3.72 -7.23 14.28
CA HIS A 164 3.59 -8.48 13.53
C HIS A 164 4.90 -9.26 13.42
N LYS A 165 5.76 -9.11 14.42
CA LYS A 165 6.91 -9.99 14.61
C LYS A 165 6.40 -11.41 14.78
N GLY A 166 6.55 -12.26 13.78
CA GLY A 166 6.26 -13.69 13.92
C GLY A 166 5.28 -14.31 12.94
N ILE A 167 4.74 -13.55 11.99
CA ILE A 167 3.89 -14.13 10.93
C ILE A 167 4.73 -14.68 9.78
N ARG A 168 5.93 -14.12 9.58
CA ARG A 168 6.94 -14.63 8.66
C ARG A 168 8.27 -14.79 9.37
N SER A 169 8.96 -15.88 9.07
CA SER A 169 10.16 -16.33 9.78
C SER A 169 11.46 -15.68 9.27
N LYS A 170 11.41 -14.75 8.32
CA LYS A 170 12.60 -14.18 7.70
C LYS A 170 12.81 -12.73 8.15
N PRO A 171 14.05 -12.33 8.52
CA PRO A 171 14.34 -10.97 9.03
C PRO A 171 13.96 -9.84 8.07
N HIS A 172 14.01 -10.07 6.77
CA HIS A 172 13.66 -9.08 5.74
C HIS A 172 12.18 -9.07 5.35
N ASP A 173 11.36 -9.95 5.92
CA ASP A 173 9.92 -9.98 5.63
C ASP A 173 9.19 -8.73 6.14
N ASN A 174 9.81 -7.95 7.00
CA ASN A 174 9.27 -6.72 7.56
C ASN A 174 9.80 -5.47 6.82
N PHE A 175 10.66 -5.65 5.85
CA PHE A 175 11.27 -4.58 5.10
C PHE A 175 10.48 -4.33 3.83
N VAL A 176 10.13 -3.07 3.57
CA VAL A 176 9.45 -2.64 2.35
C VAL A 176 10.27 -3.00 1.10
N ALA A 177 11.53 -3.29 1.28
CA ALA A 177 12.45 -3.70 0.25
C ALA A 177 12.15 -5.05 -0.41
N ASP A 178 11.22 -5.85 0.07
CA ASP A 178 10.80 -7.04 -0.67
C ASP A 178 10.35 -6.71 -2.10
N ASN A 179 9.92 -5.48 -2.34
CA ASN A 179 9.55 -4.99 -3.66
C ASN A 179 10.56 -4.00 -4.24
N MET A 180 11.44 -3.44 -3.43
CA MET A 180 12.48 -2.50 -3.86
C MET A 180 13.72 -3.27 -4.33
N ASN A 181 14.33 -2.78 -5.39
CA ASN A 181 15.64 -3.23 -5.84
C ASN A 181 16.59 -2.02 -5.94
N PRO A 182 17.89 -2.23 -6.16
CA PRO A 182 18.84 -1.12 -6.24
C PRO A 182 18.43 -0.01 -7.21
N GLU A 183 17.87 -0.35 -8.37
CA GLU A 183 17.41 0.65 -9.35
C GLU A 183 16.22 1.46 -8.81
N GLY A 184 15.25 0.82 -8.18
CA GLY A 184 14.11 1.51 -7.56
C GLY A 184 14.52 2.39 -6.38
N TYR A 185 15.51 1.94 -5.61
CA TYR A 185 16.11 2.71 -4.54
C TYR A 185 16.78 3.99 -5.06
N GLU A 186 17.63 3.90 -6.10
CA GLU A 186 18.28 5.08 -6.67
C GLU A 186 17.28 6.07 -7.27
N ARG A 187 16.25 5.58 -7.96
CA ARG A 187 15.16 6.44 -8.47
C ARG A 187 14.40 7.14 -7.34
N MET A 188 14.13 6.42 -6.25
CA MET A 188 13.48 7.00 -5.09
C MET A 188 14.35 8.07 -4.44
N LYS A 189 15.65 7.77 -4.26
CA LYS A 189 16.62 8.70 -3.69
C LYS A 189 16.73 9.99 -4.50
N GLU A 190 16.83 9.88 -5.82
CA GLU A 190 16.87 11.04 -6.72
C GLU A 190 15.59 11.88 -6.62
N ALA A 191 14.43 11.22 -6.73
CA ALA A 191 13.14 11.91 -6.67
C ALA A 191 12.91 12.62 -5.32
N LEU A 192 13.25 11.98 -4.20
CA LEU A 192 13.03 12.55 -2.87
C LEU A 192 13.89 13.80 -2.60
N ARG A 193 15.04 13.95 -3.24
CA ARG A 193 15.84 15.19 -3.15
C ARG A 193 15.04 16.41 -3.59
N ALA A 194 14.16 16.28 -4.56
CA ALA A 194 13.28 17.38 -4.98
C ALA A 194 12.20 17.74 -3.95
N VAL A 195 11.88 16.85 -3.00
CA VAL A 195 10.88 17.11 -1.94
C VAL A 195 11.50 17.83 -0.74
N VAL A 196 12.79 17.59 -0.51
CA VAL A 196 13.47 18.05 0.71
C VAL A 196 14.12 19.42 0.51
N ASN A 197 14.54 19.72 -0.70
CA ASN A 197 15.03 21.04 -1.12
C ASN A 197 13.86 22.03 -1.26
#